data_9014e6c6a364955b1b00e7b139c87924
#
_entry.id   9014e6c6a364955b1b00e7b139c87924
#
_cell.length_a   1.000
_cell.length_b   1.000
_cell.length_c   1.000
_cell.angle_alpha   90.00
_cell.angle_beta   90.00
_cell.angle_gamma   90.00
#
_symmetry.space_group_name_H-M   'P 1'
#
loop_
_entity.id
_entity.type
_entity.pdbx_description
1 polymer ?
#
loop_
_entity_poly.entity_id
_entity_poly.type
_entity_poly.pdbx_seq_one_letter_code
_entity_poly.pdbx_strand_id
1 'polypeptide(L)'
;MPISSPAELWQESGRWEKYGKELIRFKDRNDRDFCLGPTHEEIVTDLVRRSVRSYRELPFNLYQIQTKFRDEPRPRFGLMRGREFIMKDAYSFHPDVADCRREYENMLQTYKRIFSRCGLRYRPVEADTGAIGGSLSHEFQVLADAGEDAIVSCNTCEY
;
A
#
# COMPACT_ATOMS: atom_id res chain seq x y z
N MET A 1 -13.65 4.63 -2.47
CA MET A 1 -14.02 3.42 -1.67
C MET A 1 -14.38 3.85 -0.26
N PRO A 2 -15.23 3.12 0.50
CA PRO A 2 -15.54 3.47 1.89
C PRO A 2 -14.31 3.39 2.79
N ILE A 3 -14.26 4.25 3.80
CA ILE A 3 -13.17 4.28 4.80
C ILE A 3 -13.32 3.13 5.79
N SER A 4 -14.56 2.84 6.20
CA SER A 4 -14.86 1.72 7.09
C SER A 4 -15.21 0.47 6.30
N SER A 5 -14.75 -0.67 6.75
CA SER A 5 -15.03 -1.96 6.14
C SER A 5 -15.39 -3.01 7.19
N PRO A 6 -16.23 -3.99 6.84
CA PRO A 6 -16.59 -5.06 7.74
C PRO A 6 -15.38 -5.99 7.98
N ALA A 7 -15.32 -6.57 9.18
CA ALA A 7 -14.22 -7.45 9.58
C ALA A 7 -14.09 -8.70 8.70
N GLU A 8 -15.19 -9.18 8.14
CA GLU A 8 -15.25 -10.41 7.35
C GLU A 8 -14.27 -10.40 6.16
N LEU A 9 -14.09 -9.26 5.48
CA LEU A 9 -13.14 -9.13 4.38
C LEU A 9 -11.68 -9.32 4.85
N TRP A 10 -11.37 -8.81 6.03
CA TRP A 10 -10.06 -8.93 6.66
C TRP A 10 -9.81 -10.32 7.23
N GLN A 11 -10.86 -10.95 7.73
CA GLN A 11 -10.82 -12.34 8.21
C GLN A 11 -10.61 -13.31 7.04
N GLU A 12 -11.27 -13.08 5.90
CA GLU A 12 -11.11 -13.87 4.68
C GLU A 12 -9.67 -13.82 4.16
N SER A 13 -9.02 -12.66 4.18
CA SER A 13 -7.61 -12.52 3.79
C SER A 13 -6.62 -13.01 4.85
N GLY A 14 -7.09 -13.33 6.05
CA GLY A 14 -6.26 -13.67 7.22
C GLY A 14 -5.49 -12.47 7.80
N ARG A 15 -5.78 -11.24 7.33
CA ARG A 15 -5.08 -10.03 7.77
C ARG A 15 -5.71 -9.38 9.01
N TRP A 16 -6.90 -9.79 9.41
CA TRP A 16 -7.54 -9.30 10.64
C TRP A 16 -6.62 -9.47 11.86
N GLU A 17 -6.02 -10.64 12.01
CA GLU A 17 -5.07 -10.90 13.12
C GLU A 17 -3.66 -10.37 12.82
N LYS A 18 -3.16 -10.57 11.60
CA LYS A 18 -1.79 -10.20 11.21
C LYS A 18 -1.50 -8.69 11.29
N TYR A 19 -2.49 -7.85 11.04
CA TYR A 19 -2.33 -6.40 11.06
C TYR A 19 -2.13 -5.85 12.49
N GLY A 20 -2.51 -6.62 13.49
CA GLY A 20 -2.23 -6.30 14.88
C GLY A 20 -2.93 -5.02 15.37
N LYS A 21 -2.23 -4.25 16.19
CA LYS A 21 -2.76 -3.06 16.85
C LYS A 21 -2.89 -1.83 15.95
N GLU A 22 -2.21 -1.80 14.81
CA GLU A 22 -2.31 -0.70 13.87
C GLU A 22 -3.69 -0.62 13.18
N LEU A 23 -4.42 -1.72 13.14
CA LEU A 23 -5.78 -1.77 12.62
C LEU A 23 -6.76 -1.20 13.65
N ILE A 24 -7.30 -0.03 13.37
CA ILE A 24 -8.32 0.60 14.23
C ILE A 24 -9.63 -0.16 14.06
N ARG A 25 -10.06 -0.84 15.10
CA ARG A 25 -11.25 -1.69 15.12
C ARG A 25 -12.35 -1.05 15.97
N PHE A 26 -13.58 -1.24 15.57
CA PHE A 26 -14.75 -0.78 16.30
C PHE A 26 -15.97 -1.67 16.03
N LYS A 27 -17.03 -1.49 16.77
CA LYS A 27 -18.29 -2.20 16.57
C LYS A 27 -19.38 -1.23 16.10
N ASP A 28 -20.24 -1.72 15.23
CA ASP A 28 -21.46 -0.99 14.88
C ASP A 28 -22.54 -1.14 15.95
N ARG A 29 -23.68 -0.48 15.76
CA ARG A 29 -24.82 -0.56 16.68
C ARG A 29 -25.43 -1.96 16.86
N ASN A 30 -25.11 -2.89 15.97
CA ASN A 30 -25.56 -4.28 16.00
C ASN A 30 -24.46 -5.22 16.51
N ASP A 31 -23.43 -4.69 17.14
CA ASP A 31 -22.28 -5.42 17.71
C ASP A 31 -21.44 -6.17 16.67
N ARG A 32 -21.50 -5.76 15.40
CA ARG A 32 -20.69 -6.32 14.33
C ARG A 32 -19.33 -5.64 14.27
N ASP A 33 -18.27 -6.41 14.04
CA ASP A 33 -16.91 -5.89 13.95
C ASP A 33 -16.64 -5.18 12.62
N PHE A 34 -16.02 -4.01 12.72
CA PHE A 34 -15.58 -3.16 11.62
C PHE A 34 -14.18 -2.64 11.89
N CYS A 35 -13.52 -2.14 10.84
CA CYS A 35 -12.28 -1.39 10.97
C CYS A 35 -12.27 -0.15 10.09
N LEU A 36 -11.39 0.79 10.44
CA LEU A 36 -10.97 1.89 9.56
C LEU A 36 -9.83 1.40 8.68
N GLY A 37 -9.94 1.64 7.37
CA GLY A 37 -9.00 1.10 6.39
C GLY A 37 -7.60 1.70 6.51
N PRO A 38 -6.58 0.91 6.87
CA PRO A 38 -5.17 1.30 6.78
C PRO A 38 -4.65 1.20 5.33
N THR A 39 -5.35 0.44 4.53
CA THR A 39 -5.16 0.16 3.10
C THR A 39 -6.47 -0.43 2.55
N HIS A 40 -6.59 -0.68 1.25
CA HIS A 40 -7.87 -1.11 0.66
C HIS A 40 -7.79 -2.36 -0.22
N GLU A 41 -6.77 -3.21 -0.07
CA GLU A 41 -6.64 -4.44 -0.86
C GLU A 41 -7.89 -5.31 -0.75
N GLU A 42 -8.41 -5.50 0.45
CA GLU A 42 -9.59 -6.34 0.69
C GLU A 42 -10.82 -5.81 -0.06
N ILE A 43 -11.08 -4.50 0.06
CA ILE A 43 -12.27 -3.88 -0.55
C ILE A 43 -12.15 -3.84 -2.07
N VAL A 44 -10.96 -3.51 -2.60
CA VAL A 44 -10.74 -3.44 -4.05
C VAL A 44 -10.79 -4.84 -4.66
N THR A 45 -10.22 -5.85 -3.99
CA THR A 45 -10.28 -7.23 -4.45
C THR A 45 -11.72 -7.76 -4.45
N ASP A 46 -12.52 -7.45 -3.42
CA ASP A 46 -13.94 -7.83 -3.40
C ASP A 46 -14.73 -7.14 -4.53
N LEU A 47 -14.46 -5.86 -4.79
CA LEU A 47 -15.05 -5.15 -5.92
C LEU A 47 -14.73 -5.83 -7.26
N VAL A 48 -13.46 -6.14 -7.49
CA VAL A 48 -13.00 -6.79 -8.72
C VAL A 48 -13.59 -8.19 -8.86
N ARG A 49 -13.58 -8.99 -7.79
CA ARG A 49 -14.21 -10.32 -7.75
C ARG A 49 -15.68 -10.30 -8.16
N ARG A 50 -16.41 -9.24 -7.79
CA ARG A 50 -17.84 -9.10 -8.13
C ARG A 50 -18.07 -8.53 -9.52
N SER A 51 -17.14 -7.79 -10.06
CA SER A 51 -17.30 -7.05 -11.33
C SER A 51 -16.74 -7.79 -12.53
N VAL A 52 -15.54 -8.38 -12.40
CA VAL A 52 -14.85 -9.07 -13.48
C VAL A 52 -15.47 -10.43 -13.74
N ARG A 53 -15.83 -10.69 -15.00
CA ARG A 53 -16.50 -11.93 -15.44
C ARG A 53 -15.59 -12.86 -16.22
N SER A 54 -14.48 -12.34 -16.76
CA SER A 54 -13.58 -13.10 -17.61
C SER A 54 -12.15 -12.60 -17.47
N TYR A 55 -11.18 -13.54 -17.56
CA TYR A 55 -9.76 -13.21 -17.63
C TYR A 55 -9.40 -12.29 -18.82
N ARG A 56 -10.27 -12.22 -19.85
CA ARG A 56 -10.10 -11.35 -21.01
C ARG A 56 -10.27 -9.86 -20.67
N GLU A 57 -10.81 -9.54 -19.51
CA GLU A 57 -10.93 -8.18 -19.00
C GLU A 57 -9.62 -7.70 -18.34
N LEU A 58 -8.67 -8.62 -18.12
CA LEU A 58 -7.33 -8.34 -17.60
C LEU A 58 -6.33 -8.03 -18.73
N PRO A 59 -5.30 -7.22 -18.50
CA PRO A 59 -4.98 -6.54 -17.24
C PRO A 59 -5.72 -5.21 -17.11
N PHE A 60 -5.85 -4.72 -15.87
CA PHE A 60 -6.27 -3.36 -15.58
C PHE A 60 -5.71 -2.87 -14.24
N ASN A 61 -5.74 -1.57 -14.05
CA ASN A 61 -5.28 -0.90 -12.84
C ASN A 61 -6.37 0.04 -12.32
N LEU A 62 -6.66 -0.06 -11.03
CA LEU A 62 -7.56 0.82 -10.30
C LEU A 62 -6.77 1.68 -9.34
N TYR A 63 -7.14 2.94 -9.17
CA TYR A 63 -6.54 3.79 -8.16
C TYR A 63 -7.59 4.65 -7.45
N GLN A 64 -7.21 5.13 -6.30
CA GLN A 64 -7.99 6.11 -5.56
C GLN A 64 -7.06 7.08 -4.83
N ILE A 65 -7.60 8.21 -4.45
CA ILE A 65 -7.01 9.13 -3.47
C ILE A 65 -7.99 9.17 -2.32
N GLN A 66 -7.61 8.63 -1.17
CA GLN A 66 -8.51 8.39 -0.07
C GLN A 66 -7.79 8.46 1.27
N THR A 67 -8.50 8.89 2.31
CA THR A 67 -8.04 8.86 3.69
C THR A 67 -7.79 7.42 4.15
N LYS A 68 -6.71 7.23 4.90
CA LYS A 68 -6.33 5.99 5.56
C LYS A 68 -6.15 6.24 7.05
N PHE A 69 -6.31 5.18 7.83
CA PHE A 69 -6.14 5.21 9.27
C PHE A 69 -5.20 4.09 9.73
N ARG A 70 -4.16 4.46 10.46
CA ARG A 70 -3.28 3.53 11.14
C ARG A 70 -3.10 3.99 12.58
N ASP A 71 -3.27 3.11 13.55
CA ASP A 71 -3.06 3.46 14.96
C ASP A 71 -1.56 3.53 15.27
N GLU A 72 -0.93 4.54 14.66
CA GLU A 72 0.50 4.79 14.78
C GLU A 72 0.87 5.08 16.24
N PRO A 73 1.76 4.26 16.85
CA PRO A 73 2.10 4.42 18.27
C PRO A 73 2.89 5.70 18.56
N ARG A 74 3.59 6.26 17.56
CA ARG A 74 4.46 7.44 17.70
C ARG A 74 4.24 8.44 16.57
N PRO A 75 3.09 9.13 16.51
CA PRO A 75 2.89 10.21 15.55
C PRO A 75 3.96 11.28 15.72
N ARG A 76 4.54 11.73 14.58
CA ARG A 76 5.61 12.72 14.58
C ARG A 76 5.77 13.39 13.21
N PHE A 77 6.61 14.41 13.13
CA PHE A 77 6.88 15.16 11.91
C PHE A 77 5.64 15.78 11.26
N GLY A 78 4.72 16.30 12.08
CA GLY A 78 3.50 16.96 11.61
C GLY A 78 2.62 16.00 10.79
N LEU A 79 2.43 16.30 9.51
CA LEU A 79 1.58 15.51 8.61
C LEU A 79 2.27 14.27 8.03
N MET A 80 3.57 14.10 8.23
CA MET A 80 4.32 13.01 7.58
C MET A 80 4.07 11.65 8.22
N ARG A 81 3.83 11.62 9.54
CA ARG A 81 3.58 10.37 10.28
C ARG A 81 2.44 10.57 11.28
N GLY A 82 1.23 10.55 10.78
CA GLY A 82 -0.01 10.68 11.54
C GLY A 82 -0.82 9.40 11.58
N ARG A 83 -1.89 9.40 12.36
CA ARG A 83 -2.86 8.29 12.43
C ARG A 83 -3.92 8.36 11.34
N GLU A 84 -4.15 9.54 10.81
CA GLU A 84 -5.03 9.81 9.68
C GLU A 84 -4.22 10.53 8.61
N PHE A 85 -4.25 10.02 7.38
CA PHE A 85 -3.50 10.60 6.26
C PHE A 85 -4.17 10.27 4.93
N ILE A 86 -3.86 11.07 3.91
CA ILE A 86 -4.34 10.83 2.55
C ILE A 86 -3.29 10.02 1.80
N MET A 87 -3.76 8.95 1.16
CA MET A 87 -2.93 8.09 0.31
C MET A 87 -3.49 8.07 -1.11
N LYS A 88 -2.63 8.16 -2.11
CA LYS A 88 -2.93 7.66 -3.44
C LYS A 88 -2.47 6.20 -3.47
N ASP A 89 -3.39 5.29 -3.58
CA ASP A 89 -3.15 3.86 -3.70
C ASP A 89 -3.67 3.33 -5.03
N ALA A 90 -2.94 2.38 -5.62
CA ALA A 90 -3.30 1.75 -6.87
C ALA A 90 -3.16 0.22 -6.75
N TYR A 91 -4.02 -0.49 -7.47
CA TYR A 91 -4.17 -1.94 -7.42
C TYR A 91 -4.28 -2.46 -8.83
N SER A 92 -3.35 -3.28 -9.24
CA SER A 92 -3.33 -3.85 -10.58
C SER A 92 -3.66 -5.33 -10.56
N PHE A 93 -4.37 -5.78 -11.59
CA PHE A 93 -4.87 -7.14 -11.73
C PHE A 93 -4.41 -7.69 -13.08
N HIS A 94 -3.83 -8.87 -13.08
CA HIS A 94 -3.10 -9.42 -14.20
C HIS A 94 -3.50 -10.85 -14.52
N PRO A 95 -3.45 -11.29 -15.79
CA PRO A 95 -3.72 -12.66 -16.17
C PRO A 95 -2.61 -13.63 -15.76
N ASP A 96 -1.37 -13.13 -15.62
CA ASP A 96 -0.20 -13.94 -15.27
C ASP A 96 0.92 -13.11 -14.58
N VAL A 97 1.90 -13.82 -14.04
CA VAL A 97 3.03 -13.22 -13.32
C VAL A 97 3.92 -12.37 -14.22
N ALA A 98 4.08 -12.75 -15.48
CA ALA A 98 4.94 -12.00 -16.42
C ALA A 98 4.34 -10.61 -16.71
N ASP A 99 3.03 -10.55 -16.89
CA ASP A 99 2.31 -9.29 -17.06
C ASP A 99 2.37 -8.42 -15.79
N CYS A 100 2.17 -9.03 -14.63
CA CYS A 100 2.31 -8.34 -13.35
C CYS A 100 3.71 -7.72 -13.16
N ARG A 101 4.77 -8.46 -13.51
CA ARG A 101 6.14 -7.97 -13.44
C ARG A 101 6.40 -6.79 -14.38
N ARG A 102 5.84 -6.81 -15.60
CA ARG A 102 5.96 -5.68 -16.52
C ARG A 102 5.32 -4.41 -15.95
N GLU A 103 4.15 -4.54 -15.36
CA GLU A 103 3.49 -3.39 -14.73
C GLU A 103 4.23 -2.93 -13.49
N TYR A 104 4.78 -3.84 -12.68
CA TYR A 104 5.62 -3.48 -11.55
C TYR A 104 6.82 -2.62 -11.98
N GLU A 105 7.54 -3.03 -13.04
CA GLU A 105 8.65 -2.26 -13.59
C GLU A 105 8.18 -0.91 -14.15
N ASN A 106 7.05 -0.86 -14.86
CA ASN A 106 6.44 0.39 -15.33
C ASN A 106 6.15 1.35 -14.16
N MET A 107 5.62 0.83 -13.05
CA MET A 107 5.35 1.63 -11.85
C MET A 107 6.63 2.08 -11.16
N LEU A 108 7.67 1.25 -11.10
CA LEU A 108 8.98 1.63 -10.59
C LEU A 108 9.56 2.83 -11.35
N GLN A 109 9.54 2.77 -12.69
CA GLN A 109 9.98 3.89 -13.54
C GLN A 109 9.08 5.13 -13.39
N THR A 110 7.80 4.93 -13.17
CA THR A 110 6.83 6.01 -12.93
C THR A 110 7.14 6.73 -11.61
N TYR A 111 7.41 6.01 -10.54
CA TYR A 111 7.81 6.61 -9.25
C TYR A 111 9.16 7.33 -9.37
N LYS A 112 10.14 6.79 -10.09
CA LYS A 112 11.40 7.50 -10.40
C LYS A 112 11.12 8.87 -11.03
N ARG A 113 10.22 8.93 -12.02
CA ARG A 113 9.82 10.21 -12.65
C ARG A 113 9.13 11.16 -11.66
N ILE A 114 8.23 10.64 -10.81
CA ILE A 114 7.51 11.46 -9.81
C ILE A 114 8.51 12.11 -8.85
N PHE A 115 9.38 11.32 -8.22
CA PHE A 115 10.37 11.84 -7.26
C PHE A 115 11.35 12.81 -7.91
N SER A 116 11.81 12.53 -9.13
CA SER A 116 12.66 13.44 -9.90
C SER A 116 11.96 14.77 -10.22
N ARG A 117 10.68 14.74 -10.63
CA ARG A 117 9.89 15.95 -10.89
C ARG A 117 9.62 16.78 -9.63
N CYS A 118 9.58 16.14 -8.46
CA CYS A 118 9.52 16.83 -7.17
C CYS A 118 10.87 17.43 -6.73
N GLY A 119 11.94 17.24 -7.50
CA GLY A 119 13.27 17.74 -7.17
C GLY A 119 13.93 17.03 -5.99
N LEU A 120 13.47 15.82 -5.67
CA LEU A 120 13.97 15.05 -4.52
C LEU A 120 15.20 14.22 -4.91
N ARG A 121 16.17 14.16 -4.01
CA ARG A 121 17.24 13.17 -4.06
C ARG A 121 16.73 11.90 -3.36
N TYR A 122 16.69 10.80 -4.07
CA TYR A 122 16.10 9.55 -3.55
C TYR A 122 16.88 8.32 -4.02
N ARG A 123 16.64 7.21 -3.34
CA ARG A 123 17.07 5.86 -3.75
C ARG A 123 15.88 4.91 -3.67
N PRO A 124 15.59 4.13 -4.71
CA PRO A 124 14.76 2.93 -4.56
C PRO A 124 15.58 1.90 -3.79
N VAL A 125 15.00 1.32 -2.76
CA VAL A 125 15.62 0.26 -1.96
C VAL A 125 14.68 -0.93 -1.87
N GLU A 126 15.22 -2.13 -1.83
CA GLU A 126 14.43 -3.31 -1.53
C GLU A 126 13.85 -3.20 -0.11
N ALA A 127 12.60 -3.56 0.03
CA ALA A 127 11.85 -3.41 1.27
C ALA A 127 11.18 -4.73 1.68
N ASP A 128 10.91 -4.86 2.97
CA ASP A 128 10.09 -5.94 3.49
C ASP A 128 8.64 -5.78 2.98
N THR A 129 8.03 -6.88 2.57
CA THR A 129 6.63 -6.91 2.12
C THR A 129 5.63 -6.79 3.28
N GLY A 130 6.07 -6.97 4.52
CA GLY A 130 5.28 -6.79 5.72
C GLY A 130 4.00 -7.62 5.77
N ALA A 131 2.96 -7.05 6.39
CA ALA A 131 1.65 -7.69 6.52
C ALA A 131 0.89 -7.82 5.18
N ILE A 132 1.31 -7.10 4.13
CA ILE A 132 0.71 -7.19 2.79
C ILE A 132 1.09 -8.50 2.12
N GLY A 133 2.33 -8.98 2.35
CA GLY A 133 2.87 -10.18 1.73
C GLY A 133 3.39 -9.92 0.32
N GLY A 134 3.77 -10.98 -0.38
CA GLY A 134 4.39 -10.90 -1.71
C GLY A 134 5.86 -11.28 -1.67
N SER A 135 6.53 -11.23 -2.82
CA SER A 135 7.94 -11.64 -2.99
C SER A 135 8.88 -10.51 -3.42
N LEU A 136 8.35 -9.33 -3.69
CA LEU A 136 9.11 -8.19 -4.18
C LEU A 136 8.46 -6.90 -3.68
N SER A 137 9.25 -6.03 -3.10
CA SER A 137 8.83 -4.70 -2.67
C SER A 137 9.98 -3.71 -2.80
N HIS A 138 9.66 -2.47 -3.15
CA HIS A 138 10.60 -1.35 -3.14
C HIS A 138 10.00 -0.17 -2.39
N GLU A 139 10.86 0.55 -1.70
CA GLU A 139 10.56 1.85 -1.12
C GLU A 139 11.44 2.93 -1.76
N PHE A 140 10.89 4.12 -1.94
CA PHE A 140 11.63 5.28 -2.43
C PHE A 140 12.05 6.12 -1.23
N GLN A 141 13.29 5.94 -0.80
CA GLN A 141 13.85 6.65 0.35
C GLN A 141 14.44 7.98 -0.10
N VAL A 142 13.94 9.08 0.46
CA VAL A 142 14.49 10.42 0.23
C VAL A 142 15.71 10.60 1.11
N LEU A 143 16.83 11.02 0.50
CA LEU A 143 18.10 11.23 1.21
C LEU A 143 18.05 12.55 1.96
N ALA A 144 18.21 12.49 3.28
CA ALA A 144 18.21 13.64 4.17
C ALA A 144 19.19 13.42 5.34
N ASP A 145 19.79 14.50 5.84
CA ASP A 145 20.75 14.43 6.95
C ASP A 145 20.05 14.09 8.29
N ALA A 146 18.74 14.34 8.37
CA ALA A 146 17.90 14.07 9.55
C ALA A 146 16.82 13.01 9.23
N GLY A 147 17.23 11.85 8.75
CA GLY A 147 16.36 10.71 8.47
C GLY A 147 16.15 9.83 9.70
N GLU A 148 15.14 8.95 9.64
CA GLU A 148 14.87 7.96 10.68
C GLU A 148 15.64 6.65 10.45
N ASP A 149 15.86 6.30 9.18
CA ASP A 149 16.48 5.05 8.77
C ASP A 149 17.80 5.30 8.04
N ALA A 150 18.73 4.39 8.22
CA ALA A 150 19.98 4.38 7.46
C ALA A 150 19.84 3.41 6.29
N ILE A 151 20.22 3.87 5.10
CA ILE A 151 20.28 3.02 3.91
C ILE A 151 21.73 2.76 3.52
N VAL A 152 21.98 1.58 2.99
CA VAL A 152 23.27 1.22 2.39
C VAL A 152 23.13 1.25 0.87
N SER A 153 24.05 1.90 0.21
CA SER A 153 24.08 1.94 -1.26
C SER A 153 25.49 1.70 -1.78
N CYS A 154 25.59 1.12 -2.95
CA CYS A 154 26.87 0.94 -3.62
C CYS A 154 27.38 2.30 -4.16
N ASN A 155 28.69 2.55 -4.04
CA ASN A 155 29.32 3.75 -4.59
C ASN A 155 29.64 3.62 -6.11
N THR A 156 29.49 2.42 -6.67
CA THR A 156 29.92 2.11 -8.04
C THR A 156 28.75 1.78 -8.97
N CYS A 157 27.61 1.37 -8.43
CA CYS A 157 26.40 1.03 -9.19
C CYS A 157 25.16 1.58 -8.48
N GLU A 158 23.99 1.39 -9.08
CA GLU A 158 22.75 1.91 -8.53
C GLU A 158 22.13 1.06 -7.39
N TYR A 159 22.82 -0.01 -6.98
CA TYR A 159 22.38 -0.85 -5.86
C TYR A 159 22.55 -0.15 -4.51
#